data_cbe0b3ba092042c1da174f6356ec635d
#
_entry.id   cbe0b3ba092042c1da174f6356ec635d
#
_cell.length_a   1.000
_cell.length_b   1.000
_cell.length_c   1.000
_cell.angle_alpha   90.00
_cell.angle_beta   90.00
_cell.angle_gamma   90.00
#
_symmetry.space_group_name_H-M   'P 1'
#
loop_
_entity.id
_entity.type
_entity.pdbx_description
1 polymer ?
#
loop_
_entity_poly.entity_id
_entity_poly.type
_entity_poly.pdbx_seq_one_letter_code
_entity_poly.pdbx_strand_id
1 'polypeptide(L)'
;MPQVIYSPEPNFSDEARKSKTQGVVLLLVVVGADGTPNHIRVQQSLGMGLDEKAIEAVSRWRFRPATFNGQPVATQIAVEVNFRLY
;
A
#
# COMPACT_ATOMS: atom_id res chain seq x y z
N MET A 1 -1.53 -4.58 -16.16
CA MET A 1 -1.19 -4.68 -14.74
C MET A 1 -0.57 -3.37 -14.25
N PRO A 2 -1.09 -2.72 -13.23
CA PRO A 2 -0.46 -1.52 -12.71
C PRO A 2 0.93 -1.79 -12.17
N GLN A 3 1.81 -0.82 -12.29
CA GLN A 3 3.18 -0.90 -11.81
C GLN A 3 3.46 0.26 -10.87
N VAL A 4 4.20 -0.03 -9.79
CA VAL A 4 4.59 1.01 -8.84
C VAL A 4 5.69 1.86 -9.46
N ILE A 5 5.50 3.19 -9.45
CA ILE A 5 6.51 4.12 -9.95
C ILE A 5 7.05 5.04 -8.86
N TYR A 6 6.37 5.12 -7.70
CA TYR A 6 6.81 5.88 -6.55
C TYR A 6 6.22 5.21 -5.31
N SER A 7 7.07 4.76 -4.41
CA SER A 7 6.64 3.98 -3.26
C SER A 7 7.46 4.30 -2.01
N PRO A 8 7.17 5.47 -1.38
CA PRO A 8 7.87 5.81 -0.13
C PRO A 8 7.60 4.76 0.95
N GLU A 9 8.61 4.48 1.75
CA GLU A 9 8.50 3.49 2.82
C GLU A 9 7.58 4.01 3.93
N PRO A 10 6.83 3.09 4.59
CA PRO A 10 5.99 3.48 5.71
C PRO A 10 6.83 3.75 6.96
N ASN A 11 6.28 4.58 7.84
CA ASN A 11 6.85 4.79 9.16
C ASN A 11 6.32 3.75 10.14
N PHE A 12 7.13 3.35 11.10
CA PHE A 12 6.67 2.51 12.20
C PHE A 12 5.85 3.33 13.19
N SER A 13 4.83 2.70 13.79
CA SER A 13 4.17 3.25 14.94
C SER A 13 5.06 3.09 16.17
N ASP A 14 4.82 3.92 17.21
CA ASP A 14 5.57 3.79 18.45
C ASP A 14 5.31 2.44 19.12
N GLU A 15 4.06 1.96 19.08
CA GLU A 15 3.68 0.65 19.64
C GLU A 15 4.47 -0.48 19.00
N ALA A 16 4.52 -0.50 17.67
CA ALA A 16 5.21 -1.57 16.95
C ALA A 16 6.71 -1.51 17.17
N ARG A 17 7.27 -0.31 17.27
CA ARG A 17 8.69 -0.13 17.52
C ARG A 17 9.08 -0.65 18.89
N LYS A 18 8.27 -0.36 19.91
CA LYS A 18 8.51 -0.82 21.28
C LYS A 18 8.39 -2.34 21.40
N SER A 19 7.40 -2.93 20.72
CA SER A 19 7.17 -4.37 20.75
C SER A 19 8.04 -5.14 19.74
N LYS A 20 8.80 -4.42 18.92
CA LYS A 20 9.63 -4.98 17.84
C LYS A 20 8.81 -5.83 16.88
N THR A 21 7.61 -5.38 16.58
CA THR A 21 6.70 -6.07 15.66
C THR A 21 7.17 -5.86 14.23
N GLN A 22 7.33 -6.96 13.51
CA GLN A 22 7.70 -6.95 12.10
C GLN A 22 6.76 -7.85 11.33
N GLY A 23 6.63 -7.61 10.03
CA GLY A 23 5.81 -8.45 9.18
C GLY A 23 5.26 -7.67 8.00
N VAL A 24 4.15 -8.16 7.48
CA VAL A 24 3.54 -7.66 6.26
C VAL A 24 2.10 -7.28 6.51
N VAL A 25 1.71 -6.09 6.05
CA VAL A 25 0.31 -5.68 5.96
C VAL A 25 -0.10 -5.85 4.50
N LEU A 26 -1.18 -6.58 4.26
CA LEU A 26 -1.70 -6.77 2.91
C LEU A 26 -2.90 -5.87 2.70
N LEU A 27 -2.83 -5.01 1.70
CA LEU A 27 -3.88 -4.05 1.37
C LEU A 27 -4.48 -4.36 0.01
N LEU A 28 -5.79 -4.13 -0.10
CA LEU A 28 -6.47 -4.09 -1.39
C LEU A 28 -6.61 -2.63 -1.78
N VAL A 29 -6.15 -2.30 -2.97
CA VAL A 29 -6.07 -0.93 -3.45
C VAL A 29 -6.65 -0.86 -4.85
N VAL A 30 -7.48 0.14 -5.12
CA VAL A 30 -7.91 0.45 -6.48
C VAL A 30 -6.94 1.48 -7.04
N VAL A 31 -6.23 1.11 -8.09
CA VAL A 31 -5.38 2.05 -8.82
C VAL A 31 -6.24 2.71 -9.89
N GLY A 32 -6.46 4.00 -9.75
CA GLY A 32 -7.28 4.75 -10.70
C GLY A 32 -6.62 4.90 -12.07
N ALA A 33 -7.39 5.34 -13.04
CA ALA A 33 -6.87 5.57 -14.39
C ALA A 33 -5.76 6.61 -14.42
N ASP A 34 -5.70 7.48 -13.41
CA ASP A 34 -4.67 8.50 -13.27
C ASP A 34 -3.43 7.99 -12.49
N GLY A 35 -3.43 6.74 -12.08
CA GLY A 35 -2.31 6.15 -11.34
C GLY A 35 -2.32 6.41 -9.85
N THR A 36 -3.37 7.04 -9.29
CA THR A 36 -3.45 7.28 -7.86
C THR A 36 -4.18 6.14 -7.14
N PRO A 37 -3.74 5.77 -5.92
CA PRO A 37 -4.42 4.73 -5.16
C PRO A 37 -5.70 5.25 -4.52
N ASN A 38 -6.75 4.43 -4.57
CA ASN A 38 -8.06 4.72 -4.02
C ASN A 38 -8.62 3.51 -3.30
N HIS A 39 -9.63 3.72 -2.44
CA HIS A 39 -10.35 2.63 -1.78
C HIS A 39 -9.39 1.62 -1.15
N ILE A 40 -8.44 2.13 -0.36
CA ILE A 40 -7.45 1.30 0.29
C ILE A 40 -8.10 0.58 1.47
N ARG A 41 -8.02 -0.77 1.46
CA ARG A 41 -8.61 -1.60 2.52
C ARG A 41 -7.58 -2.61 3.01
N VAL A 42 -7.65 -2.91 4.31
CA VAL A 42 -6.77 -3.92 4.91
C VAL A 42 -7.34 -5.30 4.62
N GLN A 43 -6.58 -6.14 3.96
CA GLN A 43 -6.93 -7.54 3.73
C GLN A 43 -6.30 -8.43 4.80
N GLN A 44 -5.05 -8.17 5.17
CA GLN A 44 -4.37 -8.89 6.22
C GLN A 44 -3.71 -7.88 7.15
N SER A 45 -4.14 -7.90 8.41
CA SER A 45 -3.71 -6.96 9.44
C SER A 45 -2.45 -7.44 10.14
N LEU A 46 -1.60 -6.51 10.52
CA LEU A 46 -0.46 -6.79 11.39
C LEU A 46 -0.71 -6.23 12.80
N GLY A 47 -1.57 -5.23 12.90
CA GLY A 47 -1.90 -4.60 14.18
C GLY A 47 -0.85 -3.60 14.64
N MET A 48 -0.90 -3.24 15.91
CA MET A 48 0.05 -2.32 16.57
C MET A 48 0.15 -0.96 15.87
N GLY A 49 -0.93 -0.49 15.27
CA GLY A 49 -0.94 0.78 14.55
C GLY A 49 -0.25 0.73 13.19
N LEU A 50 0.26 -0.43 12.78
CA LEU A 50 0.97 -0.55 11.50
C LEU A 50 0.03 -0.55 10.30
N ASP A 51 -1.21 -0.99 10.49
CA ASP A 51 -2.19 -0.97 9.40
C ASP A 51 -2.44 0.46 8.93
N GLU A 52 -2.60 1.40 9.86
CA GLU A 52 -2.79 2.81 9.55
C GLU A 52 -1.55 3.41 8.90
N LYS A 53 -0.36 3.00 9.36
CA LYS A 53 0.90 3.45 8.77
C LYS A 53 1.06 2.94 7.33
N ALA A 54 0.61 1.71 7.09
CA ALA A 54 0.63 1.14 5.75
C ALA A 54 -0.30 1.90 4.81
N ILE A 55 -1.53 2.19 5.26
CA ILE A 55 -2.50 2.95 4.46
C ILE A 55 -1.95 4.34 4.16
N GLU A 56 -1.38 5.00 5.16
CA GLU A 56 -0.79 6.33 4.98
C GLU A 56 0.32 6.32 3.93
N ALA A 57 1.21 5.33 3.99
CA ALA A 57 2.30 5.22 3.04
C ALA A 57 1.78 4.97 1.63
N VAL A 58 0.89 3.99 1.46
CA VAL A 58 0.37 3.60 0.14
C VAL A 58 -0.46 4.72 -0.47
N SER A 59 -1.12 5.54 0.35
CA SER A 59 -1.87 6.70 -0.16
C SER A 59 -0.98 7.69 -0.89
N ARG A 60 0.32 7.67 -0.62
CA ARG A 60 1.31 8.53 -1.28
C ARG A 60 2.00 7.84 -2.45
N TRP A 61 1.78 6.54 -2.63
CA TRP A 61 2.37 5.81 -3.74
C TRP A 61 1.74 6.27 -5.05
N ARG A 62 2.50 6.11 -6.12
CA ARG A 62 2.01 6.40 -7.46
C ARG A 62 2.28 5.20 -8.34
N PHE A 63 1.36 4.95 -9.26
CA PHE A 63 1.38 3.77 -10.09
C PHE A 63 1.25 4.16 -11.55
N ARG A 64 1.78 3.32 -12.42
CA ARG A 64 1.41 3.35 -13.82
C ARG A 64 0.11 2.56 -13.92
N PRO A 65 -0.99 3.18 -14.39
CA PRO A 65 -2.28 2.48 -14.41
C PRO A 65 -2.30 1.34 -15.40
N ALA A 66 -3.21 0.38 -15.18
CA ALA A 66 -3.49 -0.65 -16.16
C ALA A 66 -4.14 -0.02 -17.39
N THR A 67 -3.99 -0.69 -18.53
CA THR A 67 -4.60 -0.21 -19.77
C THR A 67 -5.48 -1.30 -20.37
N PHE A 68 -6.53 -0.85 -21.06
CA PHE A 68 -7.40 -1.73 -21.85
C PHE A 68 -7.58 -1.07 -23.21
N ASN A 69 -7.18 -1.77 -24.26
CA ASN A 69 -7.16 -1.22 -25.63
C ASN A 69 -6.47 0.14 -25.72
N GLY A 70 -5.32 0.27 -25.00
CA GLY A 70 -4.55 1.49 -25.00
C GLY A 70 -5.06 2.59 -24.11
N GLN A 71 -6.19 2.39 -23.43
CA GLN A 71 -6.79 3.39 -22.54
C GLN A 71 -6.50 3.05 -21.07
N PRO A 72 -6.07 4.03 -20.26
CA PRO A 72 -5.90 3.79 -18.82
C PRO A 72 -7.24 3.45 -18.17
N VAL A 73 -7.23 2.43 -17.30
CA VAL A 73 -8.43 1.99 -16.59
C VAL A 73 -8.11 1.77 -15.12
N ALA A 74 -9.13 1.91 -14.28
CA ALA A 74 -9.01 1.61 -12.85
C ALA A 74 -8.94 0.09 -12.66
N THR A 75 -8.10 -0.37 -11.71
CA THR A 75 -7.91 -1.80 -11.46
C THR A 75 -7.62 -2.01 -9.98
N GLN A 76 -8.24 -3.04 -9.40
CA GLN A 76 -7.96 -3.43 -8.02
C GLN A 76 -6.75 -4.36 -7.99
N ILE A 77 -5.83 -4.07 -7.07
CA ILE A 77 -4.64 -4.91 -6.85
C ILE A 77 -4.43 -5.16 -5.37
N ALA A 78 -3.62 -6.16 -5.04
CA ALA A 78 -3.15 -6.40 -3.69
C ALA A 78 -1.73 -5.83 -3.56
N VAL A 79 -1.49 -5.11 -2.47
CA VAL A 79 -0.19 -4.49 -2.20
C VAL A 79 0.31 -5.00 -0.86
N GLU A 80 1.53 -5.52 -0.85
CA GLU A 80 2.20 -5.93 0.37
C GLU A 80 3.07 -4.79 0.87
N VAL A 81 2.88 -4.42 2.14
CA VAL A 81 3.70 -3.40 2.79
C VAL A 81 4.52 -4.09 3.87
N ASN A 82 5.82 -4.11 3.69
CA ASN A 82 6.73 -4.78 4.59
C ASN A 82 7.20 -3.82 5.68
N PHE A 83 7.11 -4.28 6.93
CA PHE A 83 7.62 -3.55 8.08
C PHE A 83 8.80 -4.31 8.67
N ARG A 84 9.97 -3.71 8.59
CA ARG A 84 11.21 -4.29 9.12
C ARG A 84 11.92 -3.24 9.96
N LEU A 85 12.52 -3.68 11.05
CA LEU A 85 13.23 -2.78 11.96
C LEU A 85 14.68 -2.53 11.54
N TYR A 86 15.17 -3.31 10.58
CA TYR A 86 16.52 -3.17 10.03
C TYR A 86 16.67 -3.83 8.67
#